data_7f9bb260827f0e78692ee462895e0a73
#
_entry.id   7f9bb260827f0e78692ee462895e0a73
#
_cell.length_a   1.000
_cell.length_b   1.000
_cell.length_c   1.000
_cell.angle_alpha   90.00
_cell.angle_beta   90.00
_cell.angle_gamma   90.00
#
_symmetry.space_group_name_H-M   'P 1'
#
loop_
_entity.id
_entity.type
_entity.pdbx_description
1 polymer ?
#
loop_
_entity_poly.entity_id
_entity_poly.type
_entity_poly.pdbx_seq_one_letter_code
_entity_poly.pdbx_strand_id
1 'polypeptide(L)'
;MSEHKYKFETLQLHVGQEQADPATDARAVPIYQTTSYVFHSAQHAADRFNLRDAGNIYGRLTNSTQGVLEERVAALEGGVAALGVAAGAAAVTYAILALAKAGDNVVAQKTIYGGSYNLLDQTLPGYGITATFVNIHDLDEVEKAINDKTKAVFIETLGNPHSDIPDIDALAELAHKHGIPLVIDNTFGTPYLIRPIEHGADVVVHSATKFIGGHGTTLGGIIVDSGKFDWKASGKFPQFTEPNTSYHGVSFVDAAGPAAYVTYIRAILLRDTGATLAPISAWILLQGLETLSLRLERHAENTKKVVEYLANHPLVEKVNHPSLPEHPDHALYNKYFPNGGASIFTFNIKGGQKEAYAFIDGLKVFSLLANVADVKSLVIHPYDTTHAEMTKKQLEEAGIYENTIRLSIGTEHIDDILWDLEQGFKAVEAISPIQKAV
;
A
#
# COMPACT_ATOMS: atom_id res chain seq x y z
N MET A 1 -19.07 -25.62 18.89
CA MET A 1 -17.61 -25.93 18.81
C MET A 1 -16.96 -24.61 18.40
N SER A 2 -15.94 -24.12 19.14
CA SER A 2 -15.23 -22.90 18.72
C SER A 2 -14.52 -23.22 17.41
N GLU A 3 -14.85 -22.50 16.37
CA GLU A 3 -14.21 -22.65 15.07
C GLU A 3 -12.72 -22.30 15.22
N HIS A 4 -11.84 -23.18 14.75
CA HIS A 4 -10.40 -22.96 14.87
C HIS A 4 -9.97 -21.76 14.04
N LYS A 5 -9.36 -20.76 14.67
CA LYS A 5 -8.82 -19.57 13.97
C LYS A 5 -7.40 -19.86 13.49
N TYR A 6 -7.25 -20.02 12.19
CA TYR A 6 -5.93 -20.16 11.56
C TYR A 6 -5.06 -18.90 11.75
N LYS A 7 -3.75 -19.10 11.81
CA LYS A 7 -2.75 -18.05 11.87
C LYS A 7 -2.42 -17.53 10.47
N PHE A 8 -1.73 -16.40 10.42
CA PHE A 8 -1.42 -15.68 9.18
C PHE A 8 -0.79 -16.60 8.11
N GLU A 9 0.21 -17.38 8.49
CA GLU A 9 0.97 -18.27 7.62
C GLU A 9 0.10 -19.37 6.98
N THR A 10 -0.93 -19.82 7.69
CA THR A 10 -1.92 -20.75 7.14
C THR A 10 -2.91 -20.04 6.24
N LEU A 11 -3.40 -18.86 6.64
CA LEU A 11 -4.34 -18.07 5.85
C LEU A 11 -3.72 -17.66 4.51
N GLN A 12 -2.44 -17.21 4.50
CA GLN A 12 -1.75 -16.79 3.27
C GLN A 12 -1.60 -17.91 2.24
N LEU A 13 -1.70 -19.18 2.66
CA LEU A 13 -1.56 -20.35 1.79
C LEU A 13 -2.90 -20.93 1.32
N HIS A 14 -3.95 -20.80 2.12
CA HIS A 14 -5.15 -21.60 1.95
C HIS A 14 -6.43 -20.83 1.64
N VAL A 15 -6.59 -19.59 2.10
CA VAL A 15 -7.84 -18.84 1.87
C VAL A 15 -8.11 -18.68 0.38
N GLY A 16 -9.37 -18.94 -0.02
CA GLY A 16 -9.84 -18.91 -1.40
C GLY A 16 -9.48 -20.16 -2.21
N GLN A 17 -8.75 -21.13 -1.62
CA GLN A 17 -8.47 -22.45 -2.22
C GLN A 17 -8.45 -23.57 -1.18
N GLU A 18 -9.35 -23.52 -0.23
CA GLU A 18 -9.53 -24.57 0.80
C GLU A 18 -9.87 -25.93 0.16
N GLN A 19 -10.51 -25.87 -0.99
CA GLN A 19 -10.82 -27.04 -1.82
C GLN A 19 -10.03 -26.99 -3.12
N ALA A 20 -9.73 -28.17 -3.70
CA ALA A 20 -9.20 -28.27 -5.05
C ALA A 20 -10.18 -27.67 -6.08
N ASP A 21 -9.67 -27.30 -7.26
CA ASP A 21 -10.53 -26.83 -8.36
C ASP A 21 -11.61 -27.89 -8.67
N PRO A 22 -12.91 -27.55 -8.63
CA PRO A 22 -13.99 -28.54 -8.74
C PRO A 22 -14.12 -29.14 -10.13
N ALA A 23 -13.50 -28.57 -11.15
CA ALA A 23 -13.58 -29.07 -12.53
C ALA A 23 -12.41 -30.02 -12.88
N THR A 24 -11.26 -29.86 -12.21
CA THR A 24 -10.01 -30.53 -12.61
C THR A 24 -9.28 -31.22 -11.46
N ASP A 25 -9.74 -31.05 -10.21
CA ASP A 25 -9.04 -31.47 -8.99
C ASP A 25 -7.64 -30.85 -8.85
N ALA A 26 -7.35 -29.74 -9.57
CA ALA A 26 -6.05 -29.08 -9.48
C ALA A 26 -5.82 -28.51 -8.08
N ARG A 27 -4.64 -28.79 -7.52
CA ARG A 27 -4.26 -28.27 -6.20
C ARG A 27 -3.82 -26.80 -6.29
N ALA A 28 -3.11 -26.43 -7.34
CA ALA A 28 -2.74 -25.03 -7.58
C ALA A 28 -3.95 -24.24 -8.10
N VAL A 29 -3.98 -22.93 -7.81
CA VAL A 29 -5.02 -22.05 -8.36
C VAL A 29 -4.92 -22.02 -9.87
N PRO A 30 -5.97 -22.41 -10.65
CA PRO A 30 -5.95 -22.32 -12.10
C PRO A 30 -5.93 -20.87 -12.60
N ILE A 31 -5.31 -20.64 -13.75
CA ILE A 31 -5.34 -19.35 -14.43
C ILE A 31 -6.51 -19.34 -15.42
N TYR A 32 -7.61 -18.71 -15.03
CA TYR A 32 -8.79 -18.56 -15.91
C TYR A 32 -8.60 -17.34 -16.85
N GLN A 33 -7.81 -17.54 -17.89
CA GLN A 33 -7.52 -16.50 -18.88
C GLN A 33 -8.67 -16.40 -19.90
N THR A 34 -9.79 -15.78 -19.47
CA THR A 34 -10.98 -15.62 -20.29
C THR A 34 -11.61 -14.24 -20.11
N THR A 35 -12.26 -13.72 -21.15
CA THR A 35 -13.01 -12.46 -21.10
C THR A 35 -14.47 -12.65 -20.71
N SER A 36 -15.08 -13.82 -21.00
CA SER A 36 -16.52 -14.01 -20.88
C SER A 36 -16.84 -15.46 -20.49
N TYR A 37 -18.04 -15.65 -19.98
CA TYR A 37 -18.56 -16.93 -19.49
C TYR A 37 -19.86 -17.28 -20.16
N VAL A 38 -20.06 -18.56 -20.48
CA VAL A 38 -21.24 -19.08 -21.18
C VAL A 38 -22.41 -19.23 -20.20
N PHE A 39 -23.58 -18.77 -20.58
CA PHE A 39 -24.82 -19.03 -19.87
C PHE A 39 -25.47 -20.34 -20.35
N HIS A 40 -26.14 -21.04 -19.44
CA HIS A 40 -26.78 -22.31 -19.75
C HIS A 40 -28.11 -22.14 -20.50
N SER A 41 -28.75 -20.95 -20.38
CA SER A 41 -29.99 -20.59 -21.06
C SER A 41 -30.18 -19.08 -21.12
N ALA A 42 -31.11 -18.57 -21.91
CA ALA A 42 -31.48 -17.16 -21.91
C ALA A 42 -32.04 -16.71 -20.56
N GLN A 43 -32.78 -17.59 -19.88
CA GLN A 43 -33.28 -17.28 -18.51
C GLN A 43 -32.14 -17.18 -17.50
N HIS A 44 -31.15 -18.07 -17.53
CA HIS A 44 -29.95 -18.00 -16.70
C HIS A 44 -29.19 -16.68 -16.94
N ALA A 45 -29.03 -16.26 -18.20
CA ALA A 45 -28.44 -14.96 -18.52
C ALA A 45 -29.22 -13.81 -17.89
N ALA A 46 -30.55 -13.81 -18.05
CA ALA A 46 -31.42 -12.78 -17.49
C ALA A 46 -31.32 -12.73 -15.95
N ASP A 47 -31.26 -13.86 -15.28
CA ASP A 47 -31.17 -13.95 -13.83
C ASP A 47 -29.83 -13.40 -13.30
N ARG A 48 -28.70 -13.67 -14.01
CA ARG A 48 -27.38 -13.08 -13.73
C ARG A 48 -27.41 -11.55 -13.81
N PHE A 49 -27.93 -11.00 -14.89
CA PHE A 49 -28.00 -9.55 -15.10
C PHE A 49 -28.99 -8.85 -14.15
N ASN A 50 -30.01 -9.55 -13.69
CA ASN A 50 -30.97 -9.05 -12.72
C ASN A 50 -30.58 -9.33 -11.26
N LEU A 51 -29.34 -9.79 -11.00
CA LEU A 51 -28.79 -10.07 -9.66
C LEU A 51 -29.57 -11.14 -8.88
N ARG A 52 -30.28 -12.06 -9.58
CA ARG A 52 -31.04 -13.16 -9.01
C ARG A 52 -30.20 -14.43 -8.87
N ASP A 53 -29.11 -14.52 -9.62
CA ASP A 53 -28.15 -15.61 -9.62
C ASP A 53 -26.73 -15.05 -9.55
N ALA A 54 -25.92 -15.59 -8.62
CA ALA A 54 -24.54 -15.15 -8.43
C ALA A 54 -23.58 -15.87 -9.39
N GLY A 55 -22.50 -15.19 -9.82
CA GLY A 55 -21.42 -15.80 -10.58
C GLY A 55 -20.83 -14.91 -11.68
N ASN A 56 -19.96 -15.50 -12.47
CA ASN A 56 -19.21 -14.77 -13.48
C ASN A 56 -20.08 -14.42 -14.70
N ILE A 57 -19.88 -13.21 -15.22
CA ILE A 57 -20.50 -12.72 -16.47
C ILE A 57 -19.40 -12.31 -17.45
N TYR A 58 -18.51 -11.46 -17.03
CA TYR A 58 -17.45 -10.87 -17.83
C TYR A 58 -16.20 -10.62 -17.00
N GLY A 59 -15.02 -10.99 -17.53
CA GLY A 59 -13.75 -11.01 -16.80
C GLY A 59 -13.28 -9.66 -16.25
N ARG A 60 -13.82 -8.53 -16.72
CA ARG A 60 -13.55 -7.23 -16.14
C ARG A 60 -14.19 -7.06 -14.74
N LEU A 61 -15.35 -7.66 -14.53
CA LEU A 61 -16.09 -7.57 -13.27
C LEU A 61 -15.64 -8.63 -12.26
N THR A 62 -15.56 -9.87 -12.72
CA THR A 62 -15.24 -11.03 -11.89
C THR A 62 -14.44 -12.07 -12.68
N ASN A 63 -13.47 -12.68 -12.02
CA ASN A 63 -12.68 -13.78 -12.56
C ASN A 63 -12.24 -14.68 -11.39
N SER A 64 -12.34 -16.00 -11.55
CA SER A 64 -12.06 -16.93 -10.45
C SER A 64 -10.63 -16.88 -9.94
N THR A 65 -9.63 -16.61 -10.80
CA THR A 65 -8.23 -16.45 -10.36
C THR A 65 -8.04 -15.16 -9.53
N GLN A 66 -8.65 -14.06 -9.96
CA GLN A 66 -8.65 -12.80 -9.21
C GLN A 66 -9.39 -12.96 -7.88
N GLY A 67 -10.52 -13.69 -7.88
CA GLY A 67 -11.31 -13.94 -6.68
C GLY A 67 -10.50 -14.57 -5.55
N VAL A 68 -9.66 -15.56 -5.85
CA VAL A 68 -8.77 -16.17 -4.84
C VAL A 68 -7.81 -15.14 -4.23
N LEU A 69 -7.20 -14.26 -5.04
CA LEU A 69 -6.34 -13.20 -4.55
C LEU A 69 -7.10 -12.23 -3.64
N GLU A 70 -8.31 -11.81 -4.08
CA GLU A 70 -9.16 -10.87 -3.36
C GLU A 70 -9.59 -11.44 -2.00
N GLU A 71 -10.10 -12.67 -1.96
CA GLU A 71 -10.51 -13.36 -0.73
C GLU A 71 -9.33 -13.51 0.24
N ARG A 72 -8.17 -13.91 -0.28
CA ARG A 72 -6.98 -14.15 0.53
C ARG A 72 -6.47 -12.85 1.16
N VAL A 73 -6.34 -11.77 0.40
CA VAL A 73 -5.88 -10.48 0.95
C VAL A 73 -6.92 -9.89 1.92
N ALA A 74 -8.23 -10.00 1.63
CA ALA A 74 -9.27 -9.59 2.56
C ALA A 74 -9.12 -10.30 3.91
N ALA A 75 -8.94 -11.62 3.91
CA ALA A 75 -8.75 -12.41 5.13
C ALA A 75 -7.45 -12.03 5.89
N LEU A 76 -6.36 -11.77 5.17
CA LEU A 76 -5.08 -11.40 5.78
C LEU A 76 -5.13 -10.01 6.42
N GLU A 77 -5.82 -9.05 5.81
CA GLU A 77 -6.04 -7.71 6.39
C GLU A 77 -7.12 -7.68 7.49
N GLY A 78 -7.97 -8.71 7.55
CA GLY A 78 -9.13 -8.73 8.45
C GLY A 78 -10.32 -7.95 7.94
N GLY A 79 -10.40 -7.73 6.62
CA GLY A 79 -11.52 -7.10 5.93
C GLY A 79 -12.62 -8.08 5.55
N VAL A 80 -13.77 -7.57 5.12
CA VAL A 80 -14.92 -8.38 4.67
C VAL A 80 -14.86 -8.74 3.20
N ALA A 81 -14.20 -7.90 2.38
CA ALA A 81 -14.03 -8.12 0.95
C ALA A 81 -12.86 -7.29 0.40
N ALA A 82 -12.31 -7.71 -0.75
CA ALA A 82 -11.30 -6.95 -1.47
C ALA A 82 -11.57 -6.92 -2.98
N LEU A 83 -10.88 -6.01 -3.67
CA LEU A 83 -10.93 -5.85 -5.11
C LEU A 83 -9.52 -5.71 -5.67
N GLY A 84 -9.15 -6.59 -6.60
CA GLY A 84 -7.92 -6.50 -7.38
C GLY A 84 -8.08 -5.56 -8.58
N VAL A 85 -7.11 -4.66 -8.76
CA VAL A 85 -7.05 -3.70 -9.86
C VAL A 85 -5.66 -3.67 -10.50
N ALA A 86 -5.55 -3.04 -11.68
CA ALA A 86 -4.37 -3.11 -12.54
C ALA A 86 -3.07 -2.57 -11.92
N ALA A 87 -3.16 -1.66 -10.95
CA ALA A 87 -2.00 -1.04 -10.32
C ALA A 87 -2.36 -0.43 -8.95
N GLY A 88 -1.36 -0.17 -8.10
CA GLY A 88 -1.55 0.56 -6.85
C GLY A 88 -2.13 1.96 -7.06
N ALA A 89 -1.69 2.68 -8.10
CA ALA A 89 -2.26 3.97 -8.46
C ALA A 89 -3.76 3.89 -8.76
N ALA A 90 -4.23 2.82 -9.45
CA ALA A 90 -5.64 2.59 -9.68
C ALA A 90 -6.40 2.28 -8.37
N ALA A 91 -5.76 1.56 -7.43
CA ALA A 91 -6.35 1.30 -6.12
C ALA A 91 -6.60 2.60 -5.34
N VAL A 92 -5.60 3.47 -5.24
CA VAL A 92 -5.75 4.79 -4.59
C VAL A 92 -6.80 5.63 -5.30
N THR A 93 -6.73 5.70 -6.65
CA THR A 93 -7.71 6.49 -7.44
C THR A 93 -9.13 6.03 -7.19
N TYR A 94 -9.40 4.72 -7.26
CA TYR A 94 -10.75 4.20 -7.04
C TYR A 94 -11.19 4.34 -5.59
N ALA A 95 -10.29 4.16 -4.62
CA ALA A 95 -10.61 4.37 -3.23
C ALA A 95 -11.10 5.80 -2.97
N ILE A 96 -10.45 6.79 -3.56
CA ILE A 96 -10.86 8.20 -3.40
C ILE A 96 -12.12 8.52 -4.22
N LEU A 97 -12.19 8.10 -5.50
CA LEU A 97 -13.35 8.39 -6.36
C LEU A 97 -14.65 7.70 -5.89
N ALA A 98 -14.56 6.61 -5.12
CA ALA A 98 -15.73 6.00 -4.50
C ALA A 98 -16.31 6.88 -3.39
N LEU A 99 -15.51 7.70 -2.73
CA LEU A 99 -15.88 8.53 -1.59
C LEU A 99 -16.20 9.98 -1.99
N ALA A 100 -15.39 10.54 -2.88
CA ALA A 100 -15.40 11.96 -3.24
C ALA A 100 -15.83 12.18 -4.70
N LYS A 101 -16.57 13.27 -4.93
CA LYS A 101 -17.00 13.77 -6.24
C LYS A 101 -16.62 15.24 -6.39
N ALA A 102 -16.92 15.83 -7.56
CA ALA A 102 -16.68 17.25 -7.81
C ALA A 102 -17.29 18.13 -6.71
N GLY A 103 -16.48 19.01 -6.13
CA GLY A 103 -16.83 19.88 -4.99
C GLY A 103 -16.44 19.31 -3.63
N ASP A 104 -15.99 18.06 -3.54
CA ASP A 104 -15.55 17.42 -2.30
C ASP A 104 -14.04 17.65 -2.04
N ASN A 105 -13.62 17.32 -0.81
CA ASN A 105 -12.26 17.44 -0.31
C ASN A 105 -11.79 16.13 0.34
N VAL A 106 -10.48 15.88 0.30
CA VAL A 106 -9.81 14.81 1.05
C VAL A 106 -8.72 15.45 1.91
N VAL A 107 -8.63 15.09 3.18
CA VAL A 107 -7.50 15.44 4.04
C VAL A 107 -6.45 14.35 3.89
N ALA A 108 -5.23 14.71 3.55
CA ALA A 108 -4.17 13.75 3.24
C ALA A 108 -2.89 14.05 4.01
N GLN A 109 -2.19 12.99 4.39
CA GLN A 109 -0.83 13.08 4.94
C GLN A 109 0.09 13.79 3.93
N LYS A 110 0.94 14.68 4.42
CA LYS A 110 1.88 15.48 3.63
C LYS A 110 3.03 14.66 3.05
N THR A 111 3.46 13.62 3.78
CA THR A 111 4.61 12.76 3.46
C THR A 111 4.17 11.41 2.90
N ILE A 112 3.30 11.42 1.88
CA ILE A 112 2.86 10.19 1.18
C ILE A 112 3.69 9.95 -0.08
N TYR A 113 3.53 8.77 -0.67
CA TYR A 113 4.12 8.42 -1.96
C TYR A 113 3.87 9.51 -3.01
N GLY A 114 4.93 9.94 -3.71
CA GLY A 114 4.87 11.05 -4.67
C GLY A 114 3.80 10.90 -5.76
N GLY A 115 3.52 9.66 -6.21
CA GLY A 115 2.44 9.42 -7.16
C GLY A 115 1.05 9.66 -6.57
N SER A 116 0.82 9.31 -5.30
CA SER A 116 -0.43 9.61 -4.58
C SER A 116 -0.56 11.10 -4.29
N TYR A 117 0.55 11.75 -3.91
CA TYR A 117 0.60 13.20 -3.74
C TYR A 117 0.20 13.91 -5.05
N ASN A 118 0.85 13.58 -6.16
CA ASN A 118 0.55 14.17 -7.46
C ASN A 118 -0.89 13.89 -7.95
N LEU A 119 -1.42 12.69 -7.67
CA LEU A 119 -2.81 12.36 -7.94
C LEU A 119 -3.75 13.33 -7.21
N LEU A 120 -3.54 13.53 -5.91
CA LEU A 120 -4.38 14.37 -5.06
C LEU A 120 -4.21 15.88 -5.34
N ASP A 121 -2.97 16.32 -5.62
CA ASP A 121 -2.61 17.75 -5.79
C ASP A 121 -2.84 18.27 -7.22
N GLN A 122 -2.60 17.43 -8.24
CA GLN A 122 -2.62 17.89 -9.64
C GLN A 122 -3.74 17.25 -10.46
N THR A 123 -3.96 15.94 -10.32
CA THR A 123 -4.87 15.21 -11.20
C THR A 123 -6.33 15.36 -10.78
N LEU A 124 -6.66 15.07 -9.52
CA LEU A 124 -8.03 15.12 -9.02
C LEU A 124 -8.66 16.52 -8.97
N PRO A 125 -7.91 17.63 -8.79
CA PRO A 125 -8.46 18.96 -8.99
C PRO A 125 -9.06 19.20 -10.38
N GLY A 126 -8.50 18.57 -11.42
CA GLY A 126 -9.08 18.57 -12.77
C GLY A 126 -10.47 17.92 -12.87
N TYR A 127 -10.81 17.06 -11.90
CA TYR A 127 -12.14 16.44 -11.73
C TYR A 127 -12.97 17.14 -10.65
N GLY A 128 -12.49 18.26 -10.11
CA GLY A 128 -13.18 19.06 -9.09
C GLY A 128 -13.06 18.53 -7.68
N ILE A 129 -12.18 17.57 -7.40
CA ILE A 129 -11.90 17.04 -6.06
C ILE A 129 -10.60 17.67 -5.58
N THR A 130 -10.63 18.28 -4.38
CA THR A 130 -9.46 18.94 -3.80
C THR A 130 -8.86 18.10 -2.68
N ALA A 131 -7.59 18.34 -2.35
CA ALA A 131 -6.94 17.78 -1.17
C ALA A 131 -6.38 18.88 -0.27
N THR A 132 -6.39 18.61 1.04
CA THR A 132 -5.71 19.43 2.05
C THR A 132 -4.63 18.57 2.70
N PHE A 133 -3.37 18.93 2.45
CA PHE A 133 -2.23 18.20 3.00
C PHE A 133 -1.88 18.72 4.40
N VAL A 134 -1.72 17.79 5.34
CA VAL A 134 -1.52 18.07 6.76
C VAL A 134 -0.32 17.31 7.33
N ASN A 135 0.25 17.85 8.41
CA ASN A 135 1.15 17.09 9.26
C ASN A 135 0.33 16.14 10.15
N ILE A 136 0.41 14.83 9.88
CA ILE A 136 -0.34 13.80 10.61
C ILE A 136 0.04 13.65 12.09
N HIS A 137 1.18 14.19 12.51
CA HIS A 137 1.60 14.21 13.92
C HIS A 137 0.96 15.38 14.71
N ASP A 138 0.29 16.32 14.02
CA ASP A 138 -0.47 17.42 14.61
C ASP A 138 -1.98 17.17 14.40
N LEU A 139 -2.62 16.50 15.37
CA LEU A 139 -4.04 16.19 15.32
C LEU A 139 -4.92 17.44 15.25
N ASP A 140 -4.48 18.56 15.82
CA ASP A 140 -5.22 19.83 15.75
C ASP A 140 -5.19 20.39 14.31
N GLU A 141 -4.05 20.25 13.59
CA GLU A 141 -3.96 20.61 12.16
C GLU A 141 -4.90 19.73 11.33
N VAL A 142 -4.89 18.41 11.59
CA VAL A 142 -5.79 17.46 10.91
C VAL A 142 -7.25 17.84 11.16
N GLU A 143 -7.65 18.07 12.39
CA GLU A 143 -9.04 18.41 12.74
C GLU A 143 -9.49 19.72 12.09
N LYS A 144 -8.64 20.76 12.08
CA LYS A 144 -8.93 22.05 11.42
C LYS A 144 -9.06 21.94 9.90
N ALA A 145 -8.39 20.96 9.27
CA ALA A 145 -8.48 20.70 7.83
C ALA A 145 -9.79 20.02 7.43
N ILE A 146 -10.44 19.29 8.36
CA ILE A 146 -11.70 18.62 8.12
C ILE A 146 -12.85 19.65 8.09
N ASN A 147 -13.67 19.60 7.04
CA ASN A 147 -14.84 20.46 6.85
C ASN A 147 -16.01 19.67 6.24
N ASP A 148 -17.14 20.33 5.97
CA ASP A 148 -18.35 19.69 5.46
C ASP A 148 -18.19 18.99 4.10
N LYS A 149 -17.17 19.37 3.32
CA LYS A 149 -16.83 18.77 2.03
C LYS A 149 -15.85 17.60 2.15
N THR A 150 -15.24 17.42 3.33
CA THR A 150 -14.25 16.35 3.53
C THR A 150 -14.93 14.99 3.54
N LYS A 151 -14.42 14.07 2.73
CA LYS A 151 -14.96 12.72 2.53
C LYS A 151 -14.07 11.61 3.06
N ALA A 152 -12.81 11.88 3.30
CA ALA A 152 -11.87 10.90 3.86
C ALA A 152 -10.65 11.59 4.48
N VAL A 153 -10.00 10.88 5.40
CA VAL A 153 -8.60 11.09 5.74
C VAL A 153 -7.78 10.00 5.05
N PHE A 154 -6.74 10.38 4.31
CA PHE A 154 -5.85 9.45 3.58
C PHE A 154 -4.42 9.51 4.12
N ILE A 155 -3.90 8.36 4.55
CA ILE A 155 -2.55 8.23 5.13
C ILE A 155 -1.83 6.97 4.63
N GLU A 156 -0.53 6.88 4.91
CA GLU A 156 0.28 5.65 4.76
C GLU A 156 0.68 5.10 6.12
N THR A 157 0.77 3.77 6.27
CA THR A 157 1.27 3.14 7.51
C THR A 157 2.74 3.41 7.77
N LEU A 158 3.51 3.51 6.70
CA LEU A 158 4.93 3.85 6.67
C LEU A 158 5.16 4.79 5.51
N GLY A 159 5.49 6.04 5.80
CA GLY A 159 5.70 7.08 4.80
C GLY A 159 6.92 6.83 3.92
N ASN A 160 6.91 7.37 2.72
CA ASN A 160 8.00 7.29 1.75
C ASN A 160 8.55 8.71 1.49
N PRO A 161 9.82 8.99 1.75
CA PRO A 161 10.93 8.03 1.87
C PRO A 161 11.42 7.74 3.30
N HIS A 162 10.87 8.35 4.33
CA HIS A 162 11.47 8.37 5.68
C HIS A 162 10.90 7.34 6.66
N SER A 163 9.87 6.57 6.26
CA SER A 163 9.21 5.61 7.15
C SER A 163 8.60 6.25 8.40
N ASP A 164 8.13 7.50 8.31
CA ASP A 164 7.34 8.15 9.34
C ASP A 164 6.03 7.39 9.61
N ILE A 165 5.63 7.35 10.88
CA ILE A 165 4.52 6.51 11.34
C ILE A 165 3.43 7.37 11.97
N PRO A 166 2.20 7.37 11.43
CA PRO A 166 1.06 8.06 12.04
C PRO A 166 0.54 7.33 13.29
N ASP A 167 -0.08 8.07 14.22
CA ASP A 167 -0.92 7.43 15.23
C ASP A 167 -2.28 7.07 14.62
N ILE A 168 -2.35 5.83 14.11
CA ILE A 168 -3.50 5.32 13.37
C ILE A 168 -4.77 5.33 14.23
N ASP A 169 -4.67 4.89 15.49
CA ASP A 169 -5.81 4.85 16.41
C ASP A 169 -6.41 6.24 16.62
N ALA A 170 -5.57 7.25 16.86
CA ALA A 170 -6.00 8.63 17.07
C ALA A 170 -6.62 9.25 15.80
N LEU A 171 -6.03 8.99 14.63
CA LEU A 171 -6.55 9.46 13.34
C LEU A 171 -7.88 8.80 12.96
N ALA A 172 -8.05 7.51 13.27
CA ALA A 172 -9.30 6.79 13.08
C ALA A 172 -10.42 7.38 13.95
N GLU A 173 -10.14 7.59 15.24
CA GLU A 173 -11.09 8.22 16.18
C GLU A 173 -11.50 9.61 15.67
N LEU A 174 -10.55 10.42 15.25
CA LEU A 174 -10.80 11.76 14.72
C LEU A 174 -11.65 11.71 13.45
N ALA A 175 -11.31 10.87 12.46
CA ALA A 175 -12.09 10.72 11.23
C ALA A 175 -13.54 10.29 11.53
N HIS A 176 -13.71 9.30 12.39
CA HIS A 176 -15.04 8.78 12.78
C HIS A 176 -15.87 9.81 13.54
N LYS A 177 -15.27 10.63 14.40
CA LYS A 177 -15.92 11.77 15.07
C LYS A 177 -16.59 12.71 14.07
N HIS A 178 -15.98 12.88 12.89
CA HIS A 178 -16.50 13.69 11.79
C HIS A 178 -17.36 12.91 10.79
N GLY A 179 -17.65 11.63 11.04
CA GLY A 179 -18.44 10.77 10.16
C GLY A 179 -17.83 10.54 8.79
N ILE A 180 -16.49 10.49 8.70
CA ILE A 180 -15.74 10.18 7.48
C ILE A 180 -14.82 8.98 7.71
N PRO A 181 -14.56 8.15 6.67
CA PRO A 181 -13.67 7.00 6.78
C PRO A 181 -12.19 7.39 6.81
N LEU A 182 -11.39 6.55 7.49
CA LEU A 182 -9.95 6.54 7.39
C LEU A 182 -9.51 5.56 6.30
N VAL A 183 -8.83 6.05 5.27
CA VAL A 183 -8.25 5.28 4.16
C VAL A 183 -6.74 5.19 4.35
N ILE A 184 -6.21 3.99 4.37
CA ILE A 184 -4.78 3.76 4.64
C ILE A 184 -4.13 3.01 3.48
N ASP A 185 -3.04 3.55 2.95
CA ASP A 185 -2.13 2.79 2.09
C ASP A 185 -1.17 1.96 2.98
N ASN A 186 -1.38 0.64 2.97
CA ASN A 186 -0.61 -0.33 3.74
C ASN A 186 0.45 -1.06 2.88
N THR A 187 0.88 -0.43 1.79
CA THR A 187 1.83 -1.05 0.85
C THR A 187 3.13 -1.47 1.54
N PHE A 188 3.68 -0.64 2.45
CA PHE A 188 4.95 -0.93 3.13
C PHE A 188 4.75 -1.71 4.44
N GLY A 189 3.63 -1.53 5.12
CA GLY A 189 3.28 -2.31 6.30
C GLY A 189 2.93 -3.75 5.96
N THR A 190 2.21 -3.98 4.89
CA THR A 190 1.63 -5.27 4.50
C THR A 190 0.71 -5.86 5.58
N PRO A 191 -0.20 -6.77 5.28
CA PRO A 191 -1.04 -7.38 6.30
C PRO A 191 -0.26 -8.27 7.29
N TYR A 192 1.03 -8.54 7.01
CA TYR A 192 1.90 -9.31 7.89
C TYR A 192 2.49 -8.49 9.04
N LEU A 193 2.98 -7.28 8.75
CA LEU A 193 3.61 -6.44 9.77
C LEU A 193 2.60 -5.65 10.58
N ILE A 194 1.52 -5.19 9.93
CA ILE A 194 0.42 -4.45 10.56
C ILE A 194 -0.89 -4.67 9.83
N ARG A 195 -2.00 -4.75 10.57
CA ARG A 195 -3.37 -4.76 10.06
C ARG A 195 -4.07 -3.46 10.45
N PRO A 196 -4.10 -2.44 9.60
CA PRO A 196 -4.69 -1.14 9.95
C PRO A 196 -6.18 -1.22 10.34
N ILE A 197 -6.92 -2.23 9.83
CA ILE A 197 -8.32 -2.48 10.19
C ILE A 197 -8.49 -2.79 11.69
N GLU A 198 -7.48 -3.37 12.33
CA GLU A 198 -7.47 -3.63 13.79
C GLU A 198 -7.28 -2.32 14.58
N HIS A 199 -6.80 -1.26 13.92
CA HIS A 199 -6.55 0.08 14.44
C HIS A 199 -7.55 1.13 13.94
N GLY A 200 -8.70 0.71 13.41
CA GLY A 200 -9.79 1.60 13.03
C GLY A 200 -9.79 2.07 11.58
N ALA A 201 -8.88 1.58 10.72
CA ALA A 201 -8.98 1.86 9.29
C ALA A 201 -10.26 1.25 8.69
N ASP A 202 -10.92 2.01 7.84
CA ASP A 202 -12.14 1.60 7.16
C ASP A 202 -11.85 1.01 5.78
N VAL A 203 -10.85 1.56 5.11
CA VAL A 203 -10.40 1.13 3.79
C VAL A 203 -8.88 1.00 3.81
N VAL A 204 -8.37 -0.13 3.32
CA VAL A 204 -6.94 -0.35 3.13
C VAL A 204 -6.64 -0.51 1.65
N VAL A 205 -5.62 0.17 1.16
CA VAL A 205 -5.14 0.01 -0.21
C VAL A 205 -3.71 -0.53 -0.24
N HIS A 206 -3.38 -1.26 -1.30
CA HIS A 206 -2.03 -1.76 -1.55
C HIS A 206 -1.61 -1.55 -2.99
N SER A 207 -0.38 -1.13 -3.19
CA SER A 207 0.34 -1.49 -4.40
C SER A 207 0.85 -2.93 -4.24
N ALA A 208 0.09 -3.91 -4.75
CA ALA A 208 0.48 -5.31 -4.70
C ALA A 208 1.76 -5.61 -5.52
N THR A 209 2.15 -4.68 -6.38
CA THR A 209 3.42 -4.63 -7.11
C THR A 209 4.65 -4.76 -6.19
N LYS A 210 4.52 -4.24 -4.94
CA LYS A 210 5.61 -4.12 -3.96
C LYS A 210 5.77 -5.43 -3.18
N PHE A 211 5.77 -5.41 -1.86
CA PHE A 211 5.99 -6.61 -1.04
C PHE A 211 5.06 -7.79 -1.32
N ILE A 212 3.79 -7.57 -1.68
CA ILE A 212 2.86 -8.68 -1.98
C ILE A 212 3.42 -9.51 -3.15
N GLY A 213 3.71 -8.89 -4.29
CA GLY A 213 4.39 -9.56 -5.41
C GLY A 213 5.85 -9.90 -5.10
N GLY A 214 6.58 -8.95 -4.56
CA GLY A 214 7.93 -9.07 -4.01
C GLY A 214 9.08 -9.24 -4.99
N HIS A 215 8.81 -9.39 -6.30
CA HIS A 215 9.83 -9.79 -7.29
C HIS A 215 9.95 -8.81 -8.47
N GLY A 216 9.21 -7.70 -8.46
CA GLY A 216 9.22 -6.74 -9.56
C GLY A 216 8.70 -7.27 -10.91
N THR A 217 7.90 -8.35 -10.89
CA THR A 217 7.50 -9.09 -12.11
C THR A 217 6.16 -8.66 -12.66
N THR A 218 5.26 -8.07 -11.86
CA THR A 218 3.93 -7.65 -12.30
C THR A 218 3.42 -6.45 -11.52
N LEU A 219 2.56 -5.66 -12.16
CA LEU A 219 1.81 -4.60 -11.50
C LEU A 219 0.52 -5.16 -10.92
N GLY A 220 0.06 -4.57 -9.83
CA GLY A 220 -1.25 -4.82 -9.26
C GLY A 220 -1.58 -3.85 -8.13
N GLY A 221 -2.86 -3.65 -7.90
CA GLY A 221 -3.39 -2.90 -6.77
C GLY A 221 -4.49 -3.70 -6.09
N ILE A 222 -4.70 -3.46 -4.80
CA ILE A 222 -5.77 -4.09 -4.04
C ILE A 222 -6.42 -3.05 -3.16
N ILE A 223 -7.76 -3.09 -3.07
CA ILE A 223 -8.57 -2.29 -2.17
C ILE A 223 -9.28 -3.25 -1.24
N VAL A 224 -9.15 -3.07 0.07
CA VAL A 224 -9.79 -3.90 1.10
C VAL A 224 -10.82 -3.05 1.83
N ASP A 225 -12.04 -3.57 1.95
CA ASP A 225 -13.14 -2.98 2.71
C ASP A 225 -13.17 -3.63 4.11
N SER A 226 -13.09 -2.82 5.16
CA SER A 226 -13.21 -3.33 6.54
C SER A 226 -14.60 -3.85 6.86
N GLY A 227 -15.62 -3.35 6.18
CA GLY A 227 -17.04 -3.59 6.47
C GLY A 227 -17.53 -2.97 7.76
N LYS A 228 -16.73 -2.11 8.41
CA LYS A 228 -17.03 -1.55 9.74
C LYS A 228 -17.61 -0.15 9.70
N PHE A 229 -17.39 0.61 8.61
CA PHE A 229 -17.89 1.97 8.51
C PHE A 229 -19.41 2.01 8.31
N ASP A 230 -20.12 2.76 9.15
CA ASP A 230 -21.58 2.90 9.03
C ASP A 230 -21.94 4.01 8.02
N TRP A 231 -22.08 3.62 6.77
CA TRP A 231 -22.43 4.52 5.66
C TRP A 231 -23.80 5.22 5.88
N LYS A 232 -24.77 4.53 6.52
CA LYS A 232 -26.09 5.10 6.80
C LYS A 232 -26.04 6.13 7.91
N ALA A 233 -25.37 5.84 9.02
CA ALA A 233 -25.22 6.77 10.14
C ALA A 233 -24.42 8.01 9.76
N SER A 234 -23.40 7.87 8.91
CA SER A 234 -22.61 9.01 8.41
C SER A 234 -23.46 10.02 7.64
N GLY A 235 -24.38 9.57 6.80
CA GLY A 235 -25.22 10.44 5.97
C GLY A 235 -24.47 11.21 4.86
N LYS A 236 -23.15 11.04 4.72
CA LYS A 236 -22.31 11.79 3.77
C LYS A 236 -22.11 11.09 2.42
N PHE A 237 -22.58 9.84 2.27
CA PHE A 237 -22.28 8.96 1.14
C PHE A 237 -23.55 8.41 0.47
N PRO A 238 -24.38 9.28 -0.15
CA PRO A 238 -25.63 8.86 -0.79
C PRO A 238 -25.43 7.83 -1.91
N GLN A 239 -24.25 7.79 -2.56
CA GLN A 239 -23.91 6.80 -3.58
C GLN A 239 -23.97 5.35 -3.09
N PHE A 240 -23.83 5.10 -1.77
CA PHE A 240 -23.94 3.77 -1.19
C PHE A 240 -25.33 3.49 -0.59
N THR A 241 -26.00 4.54 -0.10
CA THR A 241 -27.21 4.41 0.72
C THR A 241 -28.50 4.67 -0.04
N GLU A 242 -28.45 5.43 -1.14
CA GLU A 242 -29.60 5.72 -1.97
C GLU A 242 -29.77 4.73 -3.13
N PRO A 243 -31.00 4.57 -3.66
CA PRO A 243 -31.29 3.73 -4.82
C PRO A 243 -30.44 4.10 -6.05
N ASN A 244 -29.72 3.14 -6.62
CA ASN A 244 -28.91 3.34 -7.83
C ASN A 244 -29.68 2.96 -9.08
N THR A 245 -29.85 3.90 -10.02
CA THR A 245 -30.62 3.70 -11.26
C THR A 245 -29.97 2.69 -12.20
N SER A 246 -28.62 2.56 -12.18
CA SER A 246 -27.88 1.57 -12.99
C SER A 246 -28.00 0.14 -12.43
N TYR A 247 -28.51 -0.02 -11.20
CA TYR A 247 -28.69 -1.29 -10.52
C TYR A 247 -30.14 -1.47 -10.02
N HIS A 248 -31.08 -1.30 -10.92
CA HIS A 248 -32.52 -1.56 -10.70
C HIS A 248 -33.12 -0.83 -9.48
N GLY A 249 -32.54 0.28 -9.06
CA GLY A 249 -33.02 1.06 -7.90
C GLY A 249 -32.65 0.46 -6.53
N VAL A 250 -31.72 -0.47 -6.48
CA VAL A 250 -31.21 -1.03 -5.21
C VAL A 250 -30.05 -0.17 -4.70
N SER A 251 -29.97 0.05 -3.38
CA SER A 251 -28.78 0.68 -2.77
C SER A 251 -27.68 -0.34 -2.53
N PHE A 252 -26.42 0.10 -2.56
CA PHE A 252 -25.29 -0.81 -2.34
C PHE A 252 -25.23 -1.37 -0.91
N VAL A 253 -25.63 -0.59 0.09
CA VAL A 253 -25.70 -1.06 1.49
C VAL A 253 -26.79 -2.11 1.69
N ASP A 254 -27.88 -2.06 0.94
CA ASP A 254 -28.93 -3.08 1.01
C ASP A 254 -28.60 -4.33 0.20
N ALA A 255 -27.86 -4.17 -0.92
CA ALA A 255 -27.46 -5.28 -1.78
C ALA A 255 -26.26 -6.07 -1.26
N ALA A 256 -25.26 -5.40 -0.68
CA ALA A 256 -23.97 -5.97 -0.32
C ALA A 256 -23.63 -5.87 1.18
N GLY A 257 -24.49 -5.22 1.97
CA GLY A 257 -24.26 -5.08 3.42
C GLY A 257 -22.90 -4.47 3.75
N PRO A 258 -22.08 -5.16 4.57
CA PRO A 258 -20.76 -4.67 4.96
C PRO A 258 -19.79 -4.45 3.79
N ALA A 259 -19.95 -5.16 2.66
CA ALA A 259 -19.10 -5.03 1.49
C ALA A 259 -19.60 -3.97 0.48
N ALA A 260 -20.46 -3.05 0.90
CA ALA A 260 -21.09 -2.04 0.04
C ALA A 260 -20.07 -1.18 -0.70
N TYR A 261 -19.00 -0.78 -0.03
CA TYR A 261 -17.97 0.09 -0.60
C TYR A 261 -17.20 -0.59 -1.75
N VAL A 262 -16.65 -1.75 -1.52
CA VAL A 262 -15.88 -2.47 -2.54
C VAL A 262 -16.78 -2.95 -3.68
N THR A 263 -18.04 -3.31 -3.37
CA THR A 263 -19.04 -3.69 -4.37
C THR A 263 -19.39 -2.51 -5.28
N TYR A 264 -19.53 -1.30 -4.74
CA TYR A 264 -19.73 -0.08 -5.53
C TYR A 264 -18.55 0.16 -6.47
N ILE A 265 -17.30 0.04 -5.97
CA ILE A 265 -16.11 0.21 -6.84
C ILE A 265 -16.12 -0.79 -7.99
N ARG A 266 -16.38 -2.06 -7.72
CA ARG A 266 -16.47 -3.12 -8.74
C ARG A 266 -17.57 -2.84 -9.76
N ALA A 267 -18.76 -2.51 -9.28
CA ALA A 267 -19.95 -2.38 -10.09
C ALA A 267 -20.02 -1.09 -10.89
N ILE A 268 -19.40 -0.01 -10.42
CA ILE A 268 -19.43 1.32 -11.06
C ILE A 268 -18.03 1.66 -11.63
N LEU A 269 -17.05 1.88 -10.76
CA LEU A 269 -15.77 2.44 -11.19
C LEU A 269 -14.98 1.46 -12.06
N LEU A 270 -14.78 0.23 -11.60
CA LEU A 270 -14.05 -0.77 -12.36
C LEU A 270 -14.77 -1.14 -13.66
N ARG A 271 -16.11 -1.35 -13.59
CA ARG A 271 -16.92 -1.67 -14.77
C ARG A 271 -16.79 -0.61 -15.87
N ASP A 272 -16.85 0.66 -15.49
CA ASP A 272 -16.98 1.77 -16.44
C ASP A 272 -15.64 2.35 -16.90
N THR A 273 -14.59 2.27 -16.05
CA THR A 273 -13.27 2.85 -16.36
C THR A 273 -12.16 1.82 -16.64
N GLY A 274 -12.37 0.54 -16.25
CA GLY A 274 -11.68 -0.61 -16.82
C GLY A 274 -10.27 -0.91 -16.31
N ALA A 275 -9.84 -0.43 -15.13
CA ALA A 275 -8.53 -0.75 -14.56
C ALA A 275 -8.47 -2.19 -13.98
N THR A 276 -8.83 -3.17 -14.79
CA THR A 276 -8.94 -4.59 -14.39
C THR A 276 -7.59 -5.25 -14.26
N LEU A 277 -7.39 -6.00 -13.18
CA LEU A 277 -6.21 -6.86 -13.00
C LEU A 277 -6.28 -8.04 -13.98
N ALA A 278 -5.19 -8.34 -14.68
CA ALA A 278 -5.13 -9.52 -15.55
C ALA A 278 -5.07 -10.81 -14.70
N PRO A 279 -5.74 -11.92 -15.12
CA PRO A 279 -5.70 -13.18 -14.36
C PRO A 279 -4.28 -13.72 -14.14
N ILE A 280 -3.41 -13.61 -15.13
CA ILE A 280 -1.99 -13.99 -14.98
C ILE A 280 -1.27 -13.13 -13.94
N SER A 281 -1.56 -11.83 -13.86
CA SER A 281 -0.98 -10.95 -12.84
C SER A 281 -1.50 -11.33 -11.45
N ALA A 282 -2.80 -11.64 -11.30
CA ALA A 282 -3.36 -12.14 -10.05
C ALA A 282 -2.67 -13.43 -9.59
N TRP A 283 -2.41 -14.35 -10.51
CA TRP A 283 -1.71 -15.59 -10.21
C TRP A 283 -0.26 -15.35 -9.76
N ILE A 284 0.48 -14.46 -10.44
CA ILE A 284 1.86 -14.07 -10.03
C ILE A 284 1.84 -13.44 -8.63
N LEU A 285 0.88 -12.57 -8.33
CA LEU A 285 0.73 -11.96 -7.02
C LEU A 285 0.38 -12.99 -5.93
N LEU A 286 -0.43 -14.01 -6.24
CA LEU A 286 -0.70 -15.14 -5.34
C LEU A 286 0.59 -15.90 -4.99
N GLN A 287 1.47 -16.16 -5.97
CA GLN A 287 2.76 -16.81 -5.71
C GLN A 287 3.63 -15.98 -4.76
N GLY A 288 3.67 -14.65 -4.95
CA GLY A 288 4.34 -13.74 -4.03
C GLY A 288 3.73 -13.77 -2.63
N LEU A 289 2.40 -13.74 -2.55
CA LEU A 289 1.65 -13.70 -1.30
C LEU A 289 1.90 -14.95 -0.43
N GLU A 290 2.02 -16.13 -1.04
CA GLU A 290 2.25 -17.40 -0.34
C GLU A 290 3.57 -17.43 0.47
N THR A 291 4.53 -16.57 0.17
CA THR A 291 5.80 -16.45 0.89
C THR A 291 5.98 -15.11 1.58
N LEU A 292 4.91 -14.32 1.72
CA LEU A 292 4.98 -12.96 2.24
C LEU A 292 5.61 -12.92 3.64
N SER A 293 5.12 -13.71 4.59
CA SER A 293 5.63 -13.75 5.97
C SER A 293 7.13 -14.04 6.03
N LEU A 294 7.57 -15.09 5.32
CA LEU A 294 8.98 -15.50 5.27
C LEU A 294 9.89 -14.40 4.72
N ARG A 295 9.43 -13.69 3.69
CA ARG A 295 10.19 -12.59 3.09
C ARG A 295 10.25 -11.39 4.02
N LEU A 296 9.14 -11.01 4.62
CA LEU A 296 9.08 -9.85 5.51
C LEU A 296 9.92 -10.06 6.78
N GLU A 297 9.95 -11.26 7.35
CA GLU A 297 10.85 -11.60 8.46
C GLU A 297 12.32 -11.38 8.07
N ARG A 298 12.72 -11.88 6.89
CA ARG A 298 14.09 -11.70 6.39
C ARG A 298 14.40 -10.23 6.08
N HIS A 299 13.48 -9.50 5.46
CA HIS A 299 13.62 -8.05 5.24
C HIS A 299 13.84 -7.31 6.56
N ALA A 300 13.00 -7.57 7.58
CA ALA A 300 13.11 -6.92 8.88
C ALA A 300 14.42 -7.26 9.61
N GLU A 301 14.82 -8.54 9.59
CA GLU A 301 16.08 -8.98 10.20
C GLU A 301 17.29 -8.30 9.54
N ASN A 302 17.35 -8.30 8.21
CA ASN A 302 18.43 -7.66 7.47
C ASN A 302 18.45 -6.14 7.72
N THR A 303 17.27 -5.50 7.69
CA THR A 303 17.15 -4.06 7.93
C THR A 303 17.70 -3.65 9.27
N LYS A 304 17.37 -4.39 10.35
CA LYS A 304 17.89 -4.11 11.69
C LYS A 304 19.42 -4.08 11.73
N LYS A 305 20.06 -5.07 11.08
CA LYS A 305 21.53 -5.16 11.01
C LYS A 305 22.15 -4.06 10.17
N VAL A 306 21.49 -3.69 9.04
CA VAL A 306 21.94 -2.58 8.19
C VAL A 306 21.81 -1.24 8.91
N VAL A 307 20.71 -1.00 9.61
CA VAL A 307 20.50 0.23 10.41
C VAL A 307 21.57 0.36 11.49
N GLU A 308 21.85 -0.73 12.22
CA GLU A 308 22.93 -0.76 13.24
C GLU A 308 24.30 -0.48 12.62
N TYR A 309 24.62 -1.09 11.49
CA TYR A 309 25.86 -0.85 10.77
C TYR A 309 26.00 0.61 10.33
N LEU A 310 24.97 1.17 9.69
CA LEU A 310 24.99 2.55 9.20
C LEU A 310 25.04 3.57 10.34
N ALA A 311 24.31 3.35 11.43
CA ALA A 311 24.30 4.26 12.58
C ALA A 311 25.67 4.38 13.27
N ASN A 312 26.52 3.34 13.15
CA ASN A 312 27.87 3.33 13.70
C ASN A 312 28.96 3.66 12.65
N HIS A 313 28.60 3.90 11.39
CA HIS A 313 29.59 4.11 10.35
C HIS A 313 30.11 5.56 10.33
N PRO A 314 31.44 5.79 10.30
CA PRO A 314 32.04 7.14 10.43
C PRO A 314 31.69 8.10 9.28
N LEU A 315 31.31 7.60 8.09
CA LEU A 315 30.88 8.40 6.97
C LEU A 315 29.37 8.66 6.91
N VAL A 316 28.60 8.15 7.85
CA VAL A 316 27.16 8.42 7.95
C VAL A 316 26.94 9.60 8.90
N GLU A 317 26.12 10.52 8.48
CA GLU A 317 25.72 11.69 9.27
C GLU A 317 24.47 11.37 10.10
N LYS A 318 23.46 10.74 9.48
CA LYS A 318 22.19 10.40 10.11
C LYS A 318 21.56 9.20 9.43
N VAL A 319 20.89 8.36 10.20
CA VAL A 319 20.00 7.30 9.70
C VAL A 319 18.56 7.66 10.09
N ASN A 320 17.65 7.69 9.11
CA ASN A 320 16.22 7.93 9.34
C ASN A 320 15.50 6.59 9.41
N HIS A 321 15.50 5.96 10.58
CA HIS A 321 14.79 4.69 10.77
C HIS A 321 14.11 4.66 12.14
N PRO A 322 12.80 4.32 12.21
CA PRO A 322 12.01 4.44 13.44
C PRO A 322 12.37 3.42 14.54
N SER A 323 13.21 2.43 14.25
CA SER A 323 13.75 1.53 15.29
C SER A 323 14.79 2.20 16.19
N LEU A 324 15.37 3.32 15.75
CA LEU A 324 16.36 4.05 16.53
C LEU A 324 15.66 4.84 17.66
N PRO A 325 16.18 4.77 18.91
CA PRO A 325 15.53 5.41 20.06
C PRO A 325 15.33 6.92 19.94
N GLU A 326 16.21 7.59 19.20
CA GLU A 326 16.14 9.04 18.95
C GLU A 326 15.15 9.45 17.85
N HIS A 327 14.58 8.49 17.12
CA HIS A 327 13.60 8.80 16.08
C HIS A 327 12.27 9.25 16.71
N PRO A 328 11.63 10.32 16.21
CA PRO A 328 10.39 10.84 16.80
C PRO A 328 9.27 9.79 16.86
N ASP A 329 9.21 8.88 15.89
CA ASP A 329 8.17 7.85 15.81
C ASP A 329 8.56 6.52 16.47
N HIS A 330 9.65 6.47 17.24
CA HIS A 330 10.11 5.23 17.87
C HIS A 330 9.05 4.55 18.73
N ALA A 331 8.26 5.32 19.47
CA ALA A 331 7.17 4.79 20.29
C ALA A 331 6.05 4.17 19.44
N LEU A 332 5.67 4.82 18.33
CA LEU A 332 4.67 4.31 17.38
C LEU A 332 5.19 3.09 16.63
N TYR A 333 6.48 3.06 16.27
CA TYR A 333 7.10 1.88 15.69
C TYR A 333 6.99 0.67 16.61
N ASN A 334 7.33 0.81 17.87
CA ASN A 334 7.22 -0.28 18.85
C ASN A 334 5.76 -0.71 19.09
N LYS A 335 4.80 0.23 18.97
CA LYS A 335 3.36 -0.04 19.11
C LYS A 335 2.82 -0.84 17.92
N TYR A 336 3.11 -0.41 16.69
CA TYR A 336 2.48 -0.92 15.47
C TYR A 336 3.28 -2.02 14.75
N PHE A 337 4.60 -2.06 14.94
CA PHE A 337 5.52 -2.98 14.24
C PHE A 337 6.35 -3.83 15.20
N PRO A 338 5.71 -4.62 16.10
CA PRO A 338 6.43 -5.42 17.10
C PRO A 338 7.35 -6.48 16.48
N ASN A 339 7.06 -6.89 15.23
CA ASN A 339 7.87 -7.86 14.49
C ASN A 339 8.93 -7.21 13.58
N GLY A 340 9.15 -5.90 13.73
CA GLY A 340 10.03 -5.13 12.86
C GLY A 340 9.32 -4.63 11.60
N GLY A 341 10.04 -3.92 10.74
CA GLY A 341 9.52 -3.32 9.51
C GLY A 341 10.41 -2.21 9.00
N ALA A 342 9.85 -1.34 8.16
CA ALA A 342 10.53 -0.17 7.62
C ALA A 342 11.81 -0.51 6.85
N SER A 343 11.81 -1.60 6.05
CA SER A 343 12.97 -1.99 5.24
C SER A 343 13.27 -1.04 4.09
N ILE A 344 12.45 -0.01 3.92
CA ILE A 344 12.67 1.11 3.02
C ILE A 344 12.88 2.34 3.90
N PHE A 345 14.08 2.91 3.87
CA PHE A 345 14.44 4.04 4.71
C PHE A 345 15.55 4.88 4.06
N THR A 346 15.86 6.02 4.66
CA THR A 346 16.93 6.91 4.18
C THR A 346 18.05 7.05 5.20
N PHE A 347 19.22 7.36 4.68
CA PHE A 347 20.31 7.87 5.49
C PHE A 347 21.02 9.02 4.76
N ASN A 348 21.71 9.87 5.51
CA ASN A 348 22.49 10.98 4.99
C ASN A 348 23.97 10.61 5.13
N ILE A 349 24.70 10.65 4.01
CA ILE A 349 26.14 10.46 4.01
C ILE A 349 26.85 11.79 4.34
N LYS A 350 28.00 11.75 5.01
CA LYS A 350 28.81 12.97 5.22
C LYS A 350 29.33 13.49 3.88
N GLY A 351 29.15 14.78 3.63
CA GLY A 351 29.46 15.42 2.36
C GLY A 351 28.20 15.96 1.69
N GLY A 352 28.13 15.84 0.37
CA GLY A 352 27.03 16.30 -0.44
C GLY A 352 26.64 15.32 -1.54
N GLN A 353 26.08 15.83 -2.63
CA GLN A 353 25.65 15.06 -3.80
C GLN A 353 26.78 14.19 -4.37
N LYS A 354 28.01 14.74 -4.46
CA LYS A 354 29.17 14.04 -5.01
C LYS A 354 29.50 12.76 -4.24
N GLU A 355 29.45 12.80 -2.90
CA GLU A 355 29.68 11.67 -2.02
C GLU A 355 28.53 10.66 -2.12
N ALA A 356 27.27 11.14 -2.18
CA ALA A 356 26.11 10.28 -2.37
C ALA A 356 26.16 9.51 -3.70
N TYR A 357 26.55 10.16 -4.78
CA TYR A 357 26.72 9.52 -6.08
C TYR A 357 27.86 8.50 -6.06
N ALA A 358 29.02 8.87 -5.50
CA ALA A 358 30.15 7.95 -5.39
C ALA A 358 29.80 6.69 -4.57
N PHE A 359 29.02 6.86 -3.49
CA PHE A 359 28.54 5.72 -2.71
C PHE A 359 27.66 4.81 -3.58
N ILE A 360 26.65 5.37 -4.24
CA ILE A 360 25.71 4.60 -5.08
C ILE A 360 26.44 3.88 -6.22
N ASP A 361 27.30 4.57 -6.94
CA ASP A 361 28.06 4.01 -8.06
C ASP A 361 29.10 2.95 -7.61
N GLY A 362 29.51 2.99 -6.35
CA GLY A 362 30.41 2.02 -5.73
C GLY A 362 29.77 0.66 -5.45
N LEU A 363 28.45 0.60 -5.32
CA LEU A 363 27.71 -0.62 -4.99
C LEU A 363 27.76 -1.66 -6.13
N LYS A 364 27.64 -2.94 -5.78
CA LYS A 364 27.73 -4.09 -6.71
C LYS A 364 26.53 -5.03 -6.64
N VAL A 365 25.89 -5.10 -5.48
CA VAL A 365 24.72 -5.95 -5.21
C VAL A 365 23.44 -5.15 -5.29
N PHE A 366 23.41 -3.96 -4.67
CA PHE A 366 22.28 -3.07 -4.76
C PHE A 366 22.03 -2.61 -6.20
N SER A 367 20.79 -2.72 -6.66
CA SER A 367 20.39 -2.21 -7.97
C SER A 367 19.92 -0.76 -7.87
N LEU A 368 20.46 0.11 -8.72
CA LEU A 368 20.03 1.50 -8.85
C LEU A 368 18.80 1.58 -9.75
N LEU A 369 17.64 1.79 -9.17
CA LEU A 369 16.37 1.94 -9.92
C LEU A 369 15.24 2.55 -9.09
N ALA A 370 14.21 3.05 -9.77
CA ALA A 370 13.04 3.67 -9.16
C ALA A 370 12.00 2.61 -8.73
N ASN A 371 12.39 1.67 -7.86
CA ASN A 371 11.50 0.71 -7.23
C ASN A 371 11.85 0.57 -5.74
N VAL A 372 11.03 -0.19 -5.00
CA VAL A 372 11.22 -0.53 -3.57
C VAL A 372 10.52 -1.86 -3.27
N ALA A 373 10.81 -2.46 -2.12
CA ALA A 373 10.10 -3.64 -1.63
C ALA A 373 10.24 -4.87 -2.55
N ASP A 374 11.39 -5.02 -3.17
CA ASP A 374 11.81 -6.20 -3.93
C ASP A 374 12.62 -7.13 -3.02
N VAL A 375 12.65 -8.43 -3.34
CA VAL A 375 13.54 -9.41 -2.68
C VAL A 375 15.02 -9.06 -2.85
N LYS A 376 15.36 -8.27 -3.88
CA LYS A 376 16.71 -7.73 -4.10
C LYS A 376 16.85 -6.36 -3.45
N SER A 377 18.01 -6.09 -2.90
CA SER A 377 18.36 -4.78 -2.35
C SER A 377 18.44 -3.71 -3.43
N LEU A 378 17.80 -2.57 -3.19
CA LEU A 378 17.70 -1.46 -4.14
C LEU A 378 18.19 -0.15 -3.50
N VAL A 379 18.71 0.75 -4.34
CA VAL A 379 19.20 2.07 -3.95
C VAL A 379 18.72 3.13 -4.93
N ILE A 380 18.49 4.35 -4.44
CA ILE A 380 18.27 5.52 -5.28
C ILE A 380 18.66 6.81 -4.55
N HIS A 381 19.00 7.85 -5.32
CA HIS A 381 19.19 9.22 -4.83
C HIS A 381 17.88 10.00 -4.96
N PRO A 382 17.07 10.14 -3.91
CA PRO A 382 15.70 10.67 -4.03
C PRO A 382 15.68 12.14 -4.48
N TYR A 383 16.68 12.95 -4.09
CA TYR A 383 16.76 14.38 -4.39
C TYR A 383 16.70 14.68 -5.89
N ASP A 384 17.48 13.95 -6.70
CA ASP A 384 17.57 14.19 -8.15
C ASP A 384 16.71 13.25 -9.00
N THR A 385 15.91 12.37 -8.37
CA THR A 385 15.14 11.36 -9.10
C THR A 385 13.67 11.35 -8.70
N THR A 386 13.31 10.58 -7.68
CA THR A 386 11.89 10.38 -7.28
C THR A 386 11.21 11.62 -6.73
N HIS A 387 11.96 12.66 -6.37
CA HIS A 387 11.48 13.93 -5.83
C HIS A 387 12.02 15.15 -6.59
N ALA A 388 12.58 14.93 -7.79
CA ALA A 388 13.19 16.00 -8.61
C ALA A 388 12.20 17.11 -9.05
N GLU A 389 10.89 16.83 -9.00
CA GLU A 389 9.85 17.81 -9.32
C GLU A 389 9.54 18.78 -8.14
N MET A 390 10.04 18.46 -6.94
CA MET A 390 9.86 19.30 -5.76
C MET A 390 10.80 20.50 -5.78
N THR A 391 10.32 21.63 -5.28
CA THR A 391 11.18 22.80 -5.02
C THR A 391 12.16 22.50 -3.89
N LYS A 392 13.29 23.20 -3.85
CA LYS A 392 14.28 23.04 -2.76
C LYS A 392 13.66 23.17 -1.38
N LYS A 393 12.72 24.08 -1.18
CA LYS A 393 12.00 24.26 0.09
C LYS A 393 11.17 23.02 0.43
N GLN A 394 10.45 22.46 -0.53
CA GLN A 394 9.66 21.23 -0.31
C GLN A 394 10.55 20.03 0.01
N LEU A 395 11.72 19.91 -0.64
CA LEU A 395 12.70 18.86 -0.34
C LEU A 395 13.24 18.99 1.08
N GLU A 396 13.61 20.22 1.51
CA GLU A 396 14.06 20.48 2.87
C GLU A 396 12.98 20.20 3.92
N GLU A 397 11.73 20.59 3.65
CA GLU A 397 10.56 20.27 4.50
C GLU A 397 10.27 18.78 4.55
N ALA A 398 10.54 18.05 3.48
CA ALA A 398 10.48 16.59 3.42
C ALA A 398 11.72 15.90 4.01
N GLY A 399 12.73 16.66 4.50
CA GLY A 399 13.97 16.09 5.05
C GLY A 399 14.87 15.42 4.00
N ILE A 400 14.71 15.76 2.73
CA ILE A 400 15.48 15.20 1.61
C ILE A 400 16.54 16.22 1.20
N TYR A 401 17.81 15.86 1.35
CA TYR A 401 18.96 16.70 1.06
C TYR A 401 19.82 16.10 -0.07
N GLU A 402 20.76 16.87 -0.59
CA GLU A 402 21.69 16.43 -1.64
C GLU A 402 22.54 15.23 -1.24
N ASN A 403 22.69 14.95 0.06
CA ASN A 403 23.42 13.81 0.61
C ASN A 403 22.50 12.67 1.09
N THR A 404 21.21 12.73 0.78
CA THR A 404 20.25 11.70 1.18
C THR A 404 20.25 10.53 0.20
N ILE A 405 20.37 9.32 0.74
CA ILE A 405 20.32 8.06 -0.01
C ILE A 405 19.15 7.24 0.52
N ARG A 406 18.31 6.71 -0.35
CA ARG A 406 17.24 5.78 0.01
C ARG A 406 17.66 4.35 -0.31
N LEU A 407 17.53 3.48 0.69
CA LEU A 407 17.71 2.03 0.57
C LEU A 407 16.36 1.31 0.63
N SER A 408 16.25 0.19 -0.08
CA SER A 408 15.25 -0.84 0.11
C SER A 408 15.99 -2.15 0.34
N ILE A 409 16.00 -2.62 1.57
CA ILE A 409 16.80 -3.78 1.97
C ILE A 409 16.10 -5.07 1.53
N GLY A 410 16.82 -5.89 0.80
CA GLY A 410 16.36 -7.17 0.27
C GLY A 410 16.56 -8.36 1.22
N THR A 411 16.49 -9.55 0.64
CA THR A 411 16.55 -10.83 1.37
C THR A 411 17.86 -11.57 1.17
N GLU A 412 18.87 -10.93 0.55
CA GLU A 412 20.21 -11.49 0.35
C GLU A 412 20.85 -11.83 1.70
N HIS A 413 21.97 -12.58 1.65
CA HIS A 413 22.75 -12.84 2.86
C HIS A 413 23.27 -11.52 3.44
N ILE A 414 23.10 -11.34 4.75
CA ILE A 414 23.43 -10.06 5.40
C ILE A 414 24.90 -9.66 5.22
N ASP A 415 25.82 -10.62 5.24
CA ASP A 415 27.24 -10.31 5.08
C ASP A 415 27.55 -9.74 3.68
N ASP A 416 26.81 -10.17 2.65
CA ASP A 416 26.96 -9.65 1.30
C ASP A 416 26.37 -8.24 1.19
N ILE A 417 25.24 -7.97 1.86
CA ILE A 417 24.66 -6.63 1.94
C ILE A 417 25.64 -5.66 2.61
N LEU A 418 26.18 -6.02 3.78
CA LEU A 418 27.12 -5.19 4.52
C LEU A 418 28.43 -5.00 3.76
N TRP A 419 28.92 -6.06 3.11
CA TRP A 419 30.10 -5.96 2.25
C TRP A 419 29.88 -4.97 1.12
N ASP A 420 28.70 -4.97 0.50
CA ASP A 420 28.39 -4.08 -0.61
C ASP A 420 28.28 -2.62 -0.17
N LEU A 421 27.63 -2.37 0.95
CA LEU A 421 27.59 -1.02 1.56
C LEU A 421 29.01 -0.50 1.83
N GLU A 422 29.91 -1.36 2.30
CA GLU A 422 31.33 -1.02 2.50
C GLU A 422 32.06 -0.71 1.18
N GLN A 423 31.69 -1.34 0.05
CA GLN A 423 32.25 -0.94 -1.26
C GLN A 423 31.80 0.48 -1.64
N GLY A 424 30.53 0.83 -1.38
CA GLY A 424 30.04 2.19 -1.57
C GLY A 424 30.84 3.21 -0.73
N PHE A 425 31.09 2.93 0.56
CA PHE A 425 31.91 3.82 1.41
C PHE A 425 33.36 3.92 0.95
N LYS A 426 33.99 2.85 0.49
CA LYS A 426 35.34 2.89 -0.11
C LYS A 426 35.39 3.79 -1.35
N ALA A 427 34.35 3.80 -2.17
CA ALA A 427 34.29 4.70 -3.31
C ALA A 427 34.23 6.17 -2.88
N VAL A 428 33.55 6.47 -1.78
CA VAL A 428 33.53 7.83 -1.17
C VAL A 428 34.92 8.21 -0.65
N GLU A 429 35.58 7.32 0.10
CA GLU A 429 36.94 7.56 0.64
C GLU A 429 37.95 7.85 -0.50
N ALA A 430 37.77 7.22 -1.65
CA ALA A 430 38.63 7.43 -2.82
C ALA A 430 38.54 8.84 -3.43
N ILE A 431 37.37 9.51 -3.33
CA ILE A 431 37.15 10.85 -3.90
C ILE A 431 37.23 11.97 -2.86
N SER A 432 36.99 11.67 -1.61
CA SER A 432 36.99 12.61 -0.50
C SER A 432 37.72 11.99 0.68
N PRO A 433 39.05 12.08 0.77
CA PRO A 433 39.80 11.56 1.91
C PRO A 433 39.41 12.37 3.14
N ILE A 434 38.39 11.86 3.86
CA ILE A 434 37.94 12.45 5.12
C ILE A 434 39.05 12.16 6.13
N GLN A 435 39.60 13.23 6.72
CA GLN A 435 40.56 13.10 7.82
C GLN A 435 39.92 12.20 8.89
N LYS A 436 40.47 11.01 9.09
CA LYS A 436 40.14 10.17 10.24
C LYS A 436 40.46 11.02 11.47
N ALA A 437 39.40 11.45 12.18
CA ALA A 437 39.58 12.05 13.48
C ALA A 437 40.28 11.02 14.35
N VAL A 438 41.51 11.32 14.76
CA VAL A 438 42.37 10.53 15.65
C VAL A 438 41.78 10.57 17.05
#